data_e29e64b31c2b8f42202b67a2f2e4d7d3
#
_entry.id   e29e64b31c2b8f42202b67a2f2e4d7d3
#
_cell.length_a   1.000
_cell.length_b   1.000
_cell.length_c   1.000
_cell.angle_alpha   90.00
_cell.angle_beta   90.00
_cell.angle_gamma   90.00
#
_symmetry.space_group_name_H-M   'P 1'
#
loop_
_entity.id
_entity.type
_entity.pdbx_description
1 polymer ?
#
loop_
_entity_poly.entity_id
_entity_poly.type
_entity_poly.pdbx_seq_one_letter_code
_entity_poly.pdbx_strand_id
1 'polypeptide(L)'
;MQAADLGQVPDAEKTQSPVDLFLIIAGANLVATTLQTGASLAPAFGLRQAALLVAGGVVLGTALVASLAPLGPRLGVPSVVACRAALGLRGGALVSLILYVTNFAWIAVNNVIAASACARLFGGPGSERFWAFGLGLLATAVVTGGPRAVSHADRVAVPFLLLVGGVLTFALLRLPASVTAAPGNGSMTAVRGLDVVIGYQVSWLLVFGDYPRYTRSPGKAAAAVFLGLALTSLWFLPLGFVAARAAGSTNPGAMLAAAGIGGLGAVLLALATLTTNFVNIYMSALAWKSLVPAARDRASVWTIGLVGAALSLFSGWLERYADFMLLLGGLLVPVGGVLLAHFFLLRRPVAVADLYAEDGPASRHGGFAIPGMCGWAAGAAAYFLAGSTGGTLPALLAALVVTWGLERSLPRHA
;
A
#
# COMPACT_ATOMS: atom_id res chain seq x y z
N MET A 1 -12.44 -15.91 -1.92
CA MET A 1 -12.09 -14.95 -3.00
C MET A 1 -11.94 -15.77 -4.27
N GLN A 2 -12.84 -15.60 -5.25
CA GLN A 2 -12.64 -16.16 -6.58
C GLN A 2 -11.33 -15.61 -7.13
N ALA A 3 -10.66 -16.37 -8.01
CA ALA A 3 -9.47 -15.91 -8.70
C ALA A 3 -9.78 -14.49 -9.21
N ALA A 4 -8.93 -13.50 -8.90
CA ALA A 4 -9.20 -12.13 -9.32
C ALA A 4 -9.15 -12.09 -10.84
N ASP A 5 -10.32 -12.23 -11.42
CA ASP A 5 -10.52 -12.06 -12.84
C ASP A 5 -10.30 -10.57 -13.16
N LEU A 6 -9.58 -10.29 -14.22
CA LEU A 6 -9.43 -8.93 -14.73
C LEU A 6 -10.72 -8.41 -15.33
N GLY A 7 -11.74 -9.27 -15.49
CA GLY A 7 -13.03 -8.97 -16.06
C GLY A 7 -13.88 -8.00 -15.24
N GLN A 8 -14.92 -7.50 -15.88
CA GLN A 8 -15.94 -6.69 -15.22
C GLN A 8 -16.81 -7.55 -14.31
N VAL A 9 -17.01 -7.10 -13.07
CA VAL A 9 -17.96 -7.72 -12.12
C VAL A 9 -19.39 -7.38 -12.54
N PRO A 10 -20.22 -8.37 -12.87
CA PRO A 10 -21.63 -8.12 -13.20
C PRO A 10 -22.40 -7.53 -12.02
N ASP A 11 -23.44 -6.73 -12.28
CA ASP A 11 -24.22 -6.09 -11.21
C ASP A 11 -24.88 -7.09 -10.24
N ALA A 12 -25.21 -8.28 -10.74
CA ALA A 12 -25.77 -9.36 -9.91
C ALA A 12 -24.77 -9.87 -8.85
N GLU A 13 -23.46 -9.80 -9.13
CA GLU A 13 -22.39 -10.24 -8.25
C GLU A 13 -21.91 -9.14 -7.27
N LYS A 14 -22.39 -7.91 -7.43
CA LYS A 14 -22.10 -6.80 -6.50
C LYS A 14 -22.91 -6.94 -5.22
N THR A 15 -22.54 -7.89 -4.39
CA THR A 15 -23.28 -8.26 -3.16
C THR A 15 -22.61 -7.80 -1.88
N GLN A 16 -21.40 -7.25 -1.96
CA GLN A 16 -20.62 -6.82 -0.80
C GLN A 16 -21.27 -5.60 -0.13
N SER A 17 -21.51 -5.69 1.18
CA SER A 17 -22.00 -4.56 1.96
C SER A 17 -20.89 -3.54 2.23
N PRO A 18 -21.24 -2.26 2.51
CA PRO A 18 -20.23 -1.27 2.90
C PRO A 18 -19.49 -1.62 4.20
N VAL A 19 -20.14 -2.36 5.11
CA VAL A 19 -19.53 -2.83 6.35
C VAL A 19 -18.50 -3.93 6.04
N ASP A 20 -18.82 -4.87 5.15
CA ASP A 20 -17.87 -5.91 4.73
C ASP A 20 -16.64 -5.26 4.07
N LEU A 21 -16.86 -4.27 3.19
CA LEU A 21 -15.76 -3.54 2.57
C LEU A 21 -14.89 -2.83 3.63
N PHE A 22 -15.52 -2.15 4.59
CA PHE A 22 -14.82 -1.51 5.70
C PHE A 22 -13.96 -2.52 6.47
N LEU A 23 -14.52 -3.67 6.84
CA LEU A 23 -13.80 -4.71 7.59
C LEU A 23 -12.64 -5.31 6.79
N ILE A 24 -12.81 -5.52 5.49
CA ILE A 24 -11.74 -6.01 4.62
C ILE A 24 -10.60 -5.00 4.56
N ILE A 25 -10.90 -3.72 4.29
CA ILE A 25 -9.88 -2.67 4.20
C ILE A 25 -9.21 -2.44 5.55
N ALA A 26 -9.98 -2.37 6.63
CA ALA A 26 -9.45 -2.20 7.99
C ALA A 26 -8.54 -3.39 8.38
N GLY A 27 -8.99 -4.62 8.14
CA GLY A 27 -8.20 -5.82 8.43
C GLY A 27 -6.92 -5.88 7.61
N ALA A 28 -6.99 -5.54 6.33
CA ALA A 28 -5.82 -5.55 5.45
C ALA A 28 -4.81 -4.42 5.75
N ASN A 29 -5.22 -3.33 6.42
CA ASN A 29 -4.34 -2.23 6.84
C ASN A 29 -3.81 -2.40 8.28
N LEU A 30 -4.38 -3.32 9.07
CA LEU A 30 -3.87 -3.70 10.39
C LEU A 30 -2.69 -4.67 10.22
N VAL A 31 -1.54 -4.14 9.84
CA VAL A 31 -0.35 -4.94 9.51
C VAL A 31 0.91 -4.35 10.14
N ALA A 32 1.97 -5.15 10.23
CA ALA A 32 3.22 -4.72 10.85
C ALA A 32 3.87 -3.53 10.14
N THR A 33 3.67 -3.38 8.84
CA THR A 33 4.18 -2.24 8.06
C THR A 33 3.49 -0.93 8.42
N THR A 34 2.26 -0.95 8.93
CA THR A 34 1.60 0.24 9.50
C THR A 34 2.33 0.71 10.75
N LEU A 35 2.68 -0.21 11.67
CA LEU A 35 3.54 0.11 12.82
C LEU A 35 4.90 0.64 12.37
N GLN A 36 5.52 0.00 11.37
CA GLN A 36 6.83 0.39 10.86
C GLN A 36 6.83 1.81 10.24
N THR A 37 5.74 2.20 9.58
CA THR A 37 5.59 3.58 9.07
C THR A 37 5.64 4.59 10.21
N GLY A 38 4.94 4.36 11.30
CA GLY A 38 5.02 5.20 12.50
C GLY A 38 6.40 5.18 13.14
N ALA A 39 7.01 3.99 13.25
CA ALA A 39 8.36 3.82 13.79
C ALA A 39 9.42 4.60 13.02
N SER A 40 9.31 4.69 11.69
CA SER A 40 10.26 5.42 10.83
C SER A 40 10.31 6.93 11.11
N LEU A 41 9.29 7.49 11.73
CA LEU A 41 9.23 8.90 12.13
C LEU A 41 9.91 9.14 13.50
N ALA A 42 10.06 8.10 14.33
CA ALA A 42 10.48 8.23 15.73
C ALA A 42 11.86 8.89 15.93
N PRO A 43 12.87 8.63 15.08
CA PRO A 43 14.16 9.29 15.24
C PRO A 43 14.10 10.81 15.01
N ALA A 44 13.31 11.24 14.02
CA ALA A 44 13.33 12.61 13.52
C ALA A 44 12.45 13.58 14.33
N PHE A 45 11.34 13.10 14.92
CA PHE A 45 10.29 13.95 15.45
C PHE A 45 9.99 13.70 16.93
N GLY A 46 9.58 14.74 17.65
CA GLY A 46 8.93 14.62 18.95
C GLY A 46 7.47 14.16 18.82
N LEU A 47 6.87 13.65 19.92
CA LEU A 47 5.52 13.06 19.91
C LEU A 47 4.45 13.98 19.31
N ARG A 48 4.38 15.26 19.75
CA ARG A 48 3.38 16.21 19.24
C ARG A 48 3.48 16.41 17.73
N GLN A 49 4.69 16.58 17.24
CA GLN A 49 4.94 16.80 15.81
C GLN A 49 4.60 15.53 15.02
N ALA A 50 5.04 14.36 15.47
CA ALA A 50 4.70 13.08 14.85
C ALA A 50 3.18 12.84 14.79
N ALA A 51 2.46 13.14 15.88
CA ALA A 51 1.00 13.01 15.93
C ALA A 51 0.31 13.89 14.87
N LEU A 52 0.75 15.14 14.69
CA LEU A 52 0.22 16.04 13.65
C LEU A 52 0.54 15.55 12.24
N LEU A 53 1.77 15.06 12.02
CA LEU A 53 2.19 14.50 10.73
C LEU A 53 1.41 13.23 10.38
N VAL A 54 1.20 12.36 11.36
CA VAL A 54 0.39 11.15 11.19
C VAL A 54 -1.05 11.53 10.88
N ALA A 55 -1.68 12.41 11.68
CA ALA A 55 -3.07 12.82 11.46
C ALA A 55 -3.25 13.46 10.07
N GLY A 56 -2.40 14.42 9.72
CA GLY A 56 -2.45 15.11 8.41
C GLY A 56 -2.17 14.15 7.25
N GLY A 57 -1.10 13.36 7.33
CA GLY A 57 -0.70 12.44 6.28
C GLY A 57 -1.71 11.31 6.05
N VAL A 58 -2.28 10.77 7.12
CA VAL A 58 -3.35 9.76 7.03
C VAL A 58 -4.58 10.35 6.37
N VAL A 59 -5.05 11.52 6.82
CA VAL A 59 -6.26 12.15 6.24
C VAL A 59 -6.04 12.47 4.76
N LEU A 60 -4.93 13.10 4.40
CA LEU A 60 -4.65 13.51 3.01
C LEU A 60 -4.44 12.30 2.08
N GLY A 61 -3.59 11.37 2.48
CA GLY A 61 -3.31 10.19 1.66
C GLY A 61 -4.52 9.27 1.51
N THR A 62 -5.25 9.04 2.60
CA THR A 62 -6.48 8.23 2.56
C THR A 62 -7.59 8.91 1.75
N ALA A 63 -7.73 10.25 1.86
CA ALA A 63 -8.71 11.00 1.06
C ALA A 63 -8.44 10.84 -0.45
N LEU A 64 -7.19 10.83 -0.88
CA LEU A 64 -6.84 10.60 -2.28
C LEU A 64 -7.27 9.20 -2.73
N VAL A 65 -6.94 8.15 -1.97
CA VAL A 65 -7.37 6.77 -2.30
C VAL A 65 -8.88 6.64 -2.30
N ALA A 66 -9.54 7.13 -1.25
CA ALA A 66 -10.99 7.05 -1.08
C ALA A 66 -11.77 7.83 -2.15
N SER A 67 -11.20 8.93 -2.68
CA SER A 67 -11.82 9.68 -3.78
C SER A 67 -11.90 8.88 -5.09
N LEU A 68 -11.01 7.91 -5.27
CA LEU A 68 -10.99 7.00 -6.42
C LEU A 68 -11.82 5.72 -6.21
N ALA A 69 -12.09 5.34 -4.96
CA ALA A 69 -12.85 4.13 -4.63
C ALA A 69 -14.25 4.04 -5.32
N PRO A 70 -14.98 5.16 -5.58
CA PRO A 70 -16.22 5.15 -6.33
C PRO A 70 -16.13 4.57 -7.74
N LEU A 71 -14.94 4.56 -8.33
CA LEU A 71 -14.71 3.98 -9.65
C LEU A 71 -14.91 2.45 -9.65
N GLY A 72 -14.62 1.78 -8.54
CA GLY A 72 -14.85 0.34 -8.39
C GLY A 72 -16.31 -0.05 -8.67
N PRO A 73 -17.31 0.43 -7.90
CA PRO A 73 -18.72 0.16 -8.17
C PRO A 73 -19.22 0.66 -9.55
N ARG A 74 -18.70 1.80 -10.02
CA ARG A 74 -19.14 2.40 -11.29
C ARG A 74 -18.69 1.60 -12.50
N LEU A 75 -17.44 1.16 -12.52
CA LEU A 75 -16.84 0.47 -13.66
C LEU A 75 -16.90 -1.06 -13.51
N GLY A 76 -16.88 -1.56 -12.27
CA GLY A 76 -16.85 -2.99 -11.97
C GLY A 76 -15.52 -3.67 -12.31
N VAL A 77 -14.45 -2.91 -12.60
CA VAL A 77 -13.15 -3.45 -13.03
C VAL A 77 -12.07 -3.23 -11.98
N PRO A 78 -10.95 -3.99 -12.02
CA PRO A 78 -9.79 -3.75 -11.16
C PRO A 78 -9.18 -2.36 -11.40
N SER A 79 -8.47 -1.85 -10.40
CA SER A 79 -7.79 -0.55 -10.43
C SER A 79 -6.88 -0.39 -11.64
N VAL A 80 -6.05 -1.40 -11.91
CA VAL A 80 -5.12 -1.39 -13.06
C VAL A 80 -5.82 -1.31 -14.42
N VAL A 81 -7.02 -1.88 -14.53
CA VAL A 81 -7.85 -1.77 -15.72
C VAL A 81 -8.50 -0.38 -15.80
N ALA A 82 -9.02 0.13 -14.68
CA ALA A 82 -9.59 1.48 -14.64
C ALA A 82 -8.58 2.57 -15.03
N CYS A 83 -7.30 2.40 -14.68
CA CYS A 83 -6.21 3.31 -15.07
C CYS A 83 -6.04 3.43 -16.58
N ARG A 84 -6.44 2.41 -17.37
CA ARG A 84 -6.35 2.44 -18.84
C ARG A 84 -7.19 3.55 -19.47
N ALA A 85 -8.27 3.97 -18.82
CA ALA A 85 -9.09 5.07 -19.30
C ALA A 85 -8.32 6.39 -19.44
N ALA A 86 -7.47 6.69 -18.45
CA ALA A 86 -6.73 7.95 -18.39
C ALA A 86 -5.27 7.85 -18.86
N LEU A 87 -4.67 6.65 -18.84
CA LEU A 87 -3.27 6.43 -19.19
C LEU A 87 -3.09 5.65 -20.51
N GLY A 88 -4.15 5.07 -21.04
CA GLY A 88 -4.09 4.15 -22.17
C GLY A 88 -3.77 2.72 -21.77
N LEU A 89 -3.87 1.79 -22.72
CA LEU A 89 -3.67 0.35 -22.48
C LEU A 89 -2.26 0.05 -21.94
N ARG A 90 -1.22 0.60 -22.59
CA ARG A 90 0.16 0.44 -22.15
C ARG A 90 0.51 1.28 -20.91
N GLY A 91 -0.12 2.45 -20.74
CA GLY A 91 -0.01 3.23 -19.53
C GLY A 91 -0.58 2.49 -18.31
N GLY A 92 -1.73 1.82 -18.44
CA GLY A 92 -2.27 0.91 -17.44
C GLY A 92 -1.34 -0.28 -17.16
N ALA A 93 -0.68 -0.83 -18.19
CA ALA A 93 0.34 -1.87 -18.02
C ALA A 93 1.55 -1.38 -17.21
N LEU A 94 1.99 -0.12 -17.38
CA LEU A 94 3.03 0.47 -16.53
C LEU A 94 2.60 0.57 -15.06
N VAL A 95 1.33 0.92 -14.79
CA VAL A 95 0.79 0.90 -13.42
C VAL A 95 0.82 -0.52 -12.84
N SER A 96 0.46 -1.53 -13.63
CA SER A 96 0.57 -2.94 -13.23
C SER A 96 2.03 -3.35 -12.95
N LEU A 97 2.97 -2.87 -13.75
CA LEU A 97 4.39 -3.12 -13.55
C LEU A 97 4.90 -2.47 -12.25
N ILE A 98 4.45 -1.26 -11.93
CA ILE A 98 4.78 -0.61 -10.66
C ILE A 98 4.25 -1.44 -9.49
N LEU A 99 3.00 -1.89 -9.54
CA LEU A 99 2.43 -2.78 -8.52
C LEU A 99 3.28 -4.06 -8.37
N TYR A 100 3.63 -4.69 -9.49
CA TYR A 100 4.45 -5.89 -9.51
C TYR A 100 5.83 -5.68 -8.86
N VAL A 101 6.54 -4.60 -9.25
CA VAL A 101 7.89 -4.31 -8.76
C VAL A 101 7.88 -3.86 -7.30
N THR A 102 6.94 -3.00 -6.91
CA THR A 102 6.86 -2.51 -5.52
C THR A 102 6.45 -3.60 -4.55
N ASN A 103 5.71 -4.62 -4.99
CA ASN A 103 5.39 -5.77 -4.16
C ASN A 103 6.63 -6.61 -3.79
N PHE A 104 7.67 -6.66 -4.60
CA PHE A 104 8.93 -7.29 -4.19
C PHE A 104 9.55 -6.60 -2.97
N ALA A 105 9.53 -5.27 -2.94
CA ALA A 105 9.99 -4.52 -1.79
C ALA A 105 9.09 -4.76 -0.56
N TRP A 106 7.76 -4.80 -0.73
CA TRP A 106 6.84 -5.16 0.34
C TRP A 106 7.08 -6.56 0.89
N ILE A 107 7.32 -7.57 0.03
CA ILE A 107 7.63 -8.93 0.44
C ILE A 107 8.95 -8.95 1.24
N ALA A 108 9.98 -8.26 0.77
CA ALA A 108 11.26 -8.19 1.46
C ALA A 108 11.15 -7.50 2.82
N VAL A 109 10.50 -6.36 2.91
CA VAL A 109 10.25 -5.63 4.17
C VAL A 109 9.50 -6.49 5.17
N ASN A 110 8.42 -7.15 4.74
CA ASN A 110 7.64 -8.02 5.62
C ASN A 110 8.46 -9.23 6.10
N ASN A 111 9.26 -9.85 5.23
CA ASN A 111 10.16 -10.93 5.65
C ASN A 111 11.15 -10.45 6.72
N VAL A 112 11.74 -9.26 6.55
CA VAL A 112 12.69 -8.69 7.52
C VAL A 112 12.00 -8.36 8.85
N ILE A 113 10.79 -7.79 8.81
CA ILE A 113 9.99 -7.53 10.02
C ILE A 113 9.71 -8.83 10.78
N ALA A 114 9.22 -9.87 10.11
CA ALA A 114 8.94 -11.16 10.73
C ALA A 114 10.24 -11.80 11.27
N ALA A 115 11.32 -11.72 10.50
CA ALA A 115 12.63 -12.25 10.88
C ALA A 115 13.20 -11.59 12.12
N SER A 116 13.05 -10.26 12.26
CA SER A 116 13.54 -9.52 13.44
C SER A 116 12.87 -10.01 14.73
N ALA A 117 11.62 -10.43 14.64
CA ALA A 117 10.89 -11.02 15.76
C ALA A 117 11.34 -12.45 16.06
N CYS A 118 11.46 -13.30 15.02
CA CYS A 118 11.91 -14.69 15.16
C CYS A 118 13.36 -14.80 15.65
N ALA A 119 14.27 -13.97 15.16
CA ALA A 119 15.67 -13.99 15.54
C ALA A 119 15.87 -13.70 17.04
N ARG A 120 15.04 -12.85 17.63
CA ARG A 120 15.05 -12.59 19.07
C ARG A 120 14.56 -13.75 19.91
N LEU A 121 13.68 -14.59 19.38
CA LEU A 121 13.12 -15.73 20.11
C LEU A 121 13.95 -17.00 19.98
N PHE A 122 14.40 -17.28 18.77
CA PHE A 122 14.92 -18.59 18.40
C PHE A 122 16.35 -18.57 17.86
N GLY A 123 16.97 -17.37 17.75
CA GLY A 123 18.29 -17.23 17.17
C GLY A 123 19.16 -16.21 17.88
N GLY A 124 20.48 -16.29 17.64
CA GLY A 124 21.45 -15.30 18.08
C GLY A 124 21.63 -14.16 17.06
N PRO A 125 22.50 -13.18 17.36
CA PRO A 125 22.86 -12.11 16.44
C PRO A 125 23.29 -12.68 15.07
N GLY A 126 22.75 -12.08 13.99
CA GLY A 126 23.06 -12.51 12.62
C GLY A 126 22.11 -13.58 12.04
N SER A 127 21.21 -14.16 12.84
CA SER A 127 20.23 -15.16 12.32
C SER A 127 19.07 -14.52 11.54
N GLU A 128 18.89 -13.19 11.58
CA GLU A 128 17.79 -12.49 10.93
C GLU A 128 17.69 -12.78 9.42
N ARG A 129 18.82 -12.87 8.73
CA ARG A 129 18.84 -13.16 7.28
C ARG A 129 18.31 -14.57 6.97
N PHE A 130 18.66 -15.55 7.78
CA PHE A 130 18.17 -16.93 7.62
C PHE A 130 16.67 -17.01 7.88
N TRP A 131 16.19 -16.32 8.92
CA TRP A 131 14.77 -16.22 9.22
C TRP A 131 14.03 -15.51 8.11
N ALA A 132 14.54 -14.38 7.59
CA ALA A 132 13.90 -13.62 6.51
C ALA A 132 13.72 -14.46 5.25
N PHE A 133 14.77 -15.18 4.83
CA PHE A 133 14.72 -16.07 3.68
C PHE A 133 13.77 -17.25 3.91
N GLY A 134 13.90 -17.94 5.05
CA GLY A 134 13.07 -19.10 5.40
C GLY A 134 11.57 -18.76 5.50
N LEU A 135 11.22 -17.63 6.12
CA LEU A 135 9.83 -17.16 6.20
C LEU A 135 9.29 -16.76 4.83
N GLY A 136 10.13 -16.17 3.96
CA GLY A 136 9.76 -15.90 2.58
C GLY A 136 9.46 -17.17 1.78
N LEU A 137 10.25 -18.23 1.96
CA LEU A 137 9.98 -19.53 1.35
C LEU A 137 8.70 -20.17 1.91
N LEU A 138 8.48 -20.10 3.22
CA LEU A 138 7.27 -20.59 3.85
C LEU A 138 6.02 -19.87 3.32
N ALA A 139 6.07 -18.54 3.23
CA ALA A 139 4.98 -17.77 2.63
C ALA A 139 4.69 -18.21 1.20
N THR A 140 5.73 -18.40 0.40
CA THR A 140 5.60 -18.85 -0.99
C THR A 140 4.95 -20.23 -1.09
N ALA A 141 5.39 -21.16 -0.24
CA ALA A 141 4.82 -22.51 -0.20
C ALA A 141 3.31 -22.50 0.15
N VAL A 142 2.91 -21.66 1.13
CA VAL A 142 1.48 -21.52 1.51
C VAL A 142 0.67 -20.95 0.35
N VAL A 143 1.17 -19.92 -0.34
CA VAL A 143 0.45 -19.31 -1.48
C VAL A 143 0.23 -20.27 -2.63
N THR A 144 1.10 -21.27 -2.81
CA THR A 144 0.89 -22.33 -3.82
C THR A 144 -0.37 -23.17 -3.57
N GLY A 145 -0.89 -23.18 -2.34
CA GLY A 145 -2.20 -23.76 -2.00
C GLY A 145 -3.40 -22.96 -2.51
N GLY A 146 -3.15 -21.81 -3.13
CA GLY A 146 -4.15 -20.98 -3.80
C GLY A 146 -4.97 -20.09 -2.86
N PRO A 147 -6.04 -19.44 -3.41
CA PRO A 147 -6.82 -18.42 -2.69
C PRO A 147 -7.46 -18.90 -1.38
N ARG A 148 -7.79 -20.19 -1.29
CA ARG A 148 -8.36 -20.76 -0.06
C ARG A 148 -7.36 -20.78 1.09
N ALA A 149 -6.11 -21.13 0.82
CA ALA A 149 -5.04 -21.13 1.83
C ALA A 149 -4.77 -19.71 2.33
N VAL A 150 -4.70 -18.72 1.43
CA VAL A 150 -4.55 -17.31 1.77
C VAL A 150 -5.72 -16.81 2.62
N SER A 151 -6.97 -17.09 2.21
CA SER A 151 -8.17 -16.65 2.95
C SER A 151 -8.25 -17.26 4.36
N HIS A 152 -7.83 -18.51 4.55
CA HIS A 152 -7.76 -19.10 5.89
C HIS A 152 -6.71 -18.43 6.76
N ALA A 153 -5.54 -18.14 6.19
CA ALA A 153 -4.47 -17.45 6.89
C ALA A 153 -4.90 -16.03 7.35
N ASP A 154 -5.58 -15.26 6.48
CA ASP A 154 -6.07 -13.92 6.81
C ASP A 154 -7.10 -13.93 7.94
N ARG A 155 -8.02 -14.92 7.95
CA ARG A 155 -9.01 -15.06 9.03
C ARG A 155 -8.38 -15.28 10.41
N VAL A 156 -7.20 -15.88 10.44
CA VAL A 156 -6.43 -16.09 11.67
C VAL A 156 -5.61 -14.85 12.01
N ALA A 157 -4.99 -14.21 11.02
CA ALA A 157 -4.07 -13.09 11.21
C ALA A 157 -4.74 -11.84 11.79
N VAL A 158 -5.92 -11.47 11.29
CA VAL A 158 -6.60 -10.22 11.70
C VAL A 158 -6.90 -10.19 13.21
N PRO A 159 -7.51 -11.23 13.82
CA PRO A 159 -7.67 -11.28 15.27
C PRO A 159 -6.36 -11.18 16.06
N PHE A 160 -5.28 -11.82 15.58
CA PHE A 160 -3.98 -11.72 16.22
C PHE A 160 -3.39 -10.32 16.13
N LEU A 161 -3.54 -9.63 15.01
CA LEU A 161 -3.10 -8.24 14.86
C LEU A 161 -3.87 -7.28 15.75
N LEU A 162 -5.17 -7.47 15.88
CA LEU A 162 -6.00 -6.71 16.84
C LEU A 162 -5.51 -6.95 18.27
N LEU A 163 -5.20 -8.20 18.63
CA LEU A 163 -4.65 -8.53 19.94
C LEU A 163 -3.28 -7.86 20.16
N VAL A 164 -2.37 -7.93 19.18
CA VAL A 164 -1.07 -7.23 19.24
C VAL A 164 -1.27 -5.74 19.41
N GLY A 165 -2.15 -5.12 18.62
CA GLY A 165 -2.46 -3.70 18.74
C GLY A 165 -3.02 -3.33 20.11
N GLY A 166 -3.94 -4.14 20.65
CA GLY A 166 -4.51 -3.95 21.98
C GLY A 166 -3.46 -4.06 23.09
N VAL A 167 -2.65 -5.12 23.06
CA VAL A 167 -1.58 -5.34 24.04
C VAL A 167 -0.51 -4.25 23.95
N LEU A 168 -0.10 -3.86 22.74
CA LEU A 168 0.82 -2.73 22.53
C LEU A 168 0.22 -1.43 23.09
N THR A 169 -1.05 -1.14 22.81
CA THR A 169 -1.72 0.06 23.33
C THR A 169 -1.63 0.09 24.86
N PHE A 170 -2.00 -1.01 25.50
CA PHE A 170 -1.97 -1.12 26.96
C PHE A 170 -0.55 -1.00 27.54
N ALA A 171 0.43 -1.65 26.90
CA ALA A 171 1.83 -1.56 27.32
C ALA A 171 2.38 -0.14 27.19
N LEU A 172 2.10 0.52 26.05
CA LEU A 172 2.62 1.86 25.76
C LEU A 172 1.95 2.96 26.60
N LEU A 173 0.70 2.78 27.01
CA LEU A 173 0.02 3.70 27.94
C LEU A 173 0.67 3.71 29.35
N ARG A 174 1.45 2.70 29.69
CA ARG A 174 2.16 2.58 30.97
C ARG A 174 3.59 3.12 30.94
N LEU A 175 4.06 3.56 29.77
CA LEU A 175 5.41 4.11 29.64
C LEU A 175 5.55 5.43 30.40
N PRO A 176 6.72 5.69 31.01
CA PRO A 176 6.99 6.97 31.66
C PRO A 176 6.95 8.11 30.65
N ALA A 177 6.44 9.26 31.08
CA ALA A 177 6.35 10.45 30.24
C ALA A 177 7.71 10.89 29.62
N SER A 178 8.81 10.55 30.26
CA SER A 178 10.17 10.83 29.75
C SER A 178 10.44 10.19 28.38
N VAL A 179 9.86 9.02 28.09
CA VAL A 179 10.02 8.34 26.78
C VAL A 179 9.36 9.16 25.66
N THR A 180 8.19 9.73 25.93
CA THR A 180 7.40 10.48 24.96
C THR A 180 7.78 11.96 24.90
N ALA A 181 8.35 12.53 25.97
CA ALA A 181 8.74 13.93 26.06
C ALA A 181 10.07 14.25 25.31
N ALA A 182 10.90 13.23 25.05
CA ALA A 182 12.17 13.46 24.37
C ALA A 182 11.99 14.08 22.98
N PRO A 183 12.78 15.11 22.61
CA PRO A 183 12.71 15.71 21.28
C PRO A 183 13.19 14.73 20.21
N GLY A 184 12.81 14.97 18.95
CA GLY A 184 13.43 14.31 17.80
C GLY A 184 14.80 14.91 17.48
N ASN A 185 15.61 14.19 16.71
CA ASN A 185 16.93 14.66 16.28
C ASN A 185 16.90 15.60 15.06
N GLY A 186 15.71 15.88 14.49
CA GLY A 186 15.56 16.76 13.34
C GLY A 186 16.15 16.25 12.02
N SER A 187 16.45 14.95 11.92
CA SER A 187 17.05 14.35 10.72
C SER A 187 16.14 14.38 9.47
N MET A 188 14.87 14.74 9.64
CA MET A 188 13.88 14.84 8.55
C MET A 188 13.04 16.10 8.72
N THR A 189 12.74 16.82 7.61
CA THR A 189 11.80 17.95 7.64
C THR A 189 10.36 17.46 7.89
N ALA A 190 9.54 18.33 8.52
CA ALA A 190 8.14 17.98 8.80
C ALA A 190 7.35 17.62 7.53
N VAL A 191 7.60 18.34 6.43
CA VAL A 191 6.90 18.10 5.16
C VAL A 191 7.32 16.75 4.57
N ARG A 192 8.61 16.39 4.67
CA ARG A 192 9.08 15.06 4.25
C ARG A 192 8.49 13.95 5.13
N GLY A 193 8.35 14.17 6.44
CA GLY A 193 7.65 13.24 7.33
C GLY A 193 6.18 13.05 6.96
N LEU A 194 5.51 14.13 6.55
CA LEU A 194 4.15 14.10 6.01
C LEU A 194 4.09 13.25 4.74
N ASP A 195 5.02 13.47 3.79
CA ASP A 195 5.11 12.72 2.54
C ASP A 195 5.36 11.22 2.77
N VAL A 196 6.12 10.84 3.81
CA VAL A 196 6.29 9.41 4.20
C VAL A 196 4.95 8.78 4.59
N VAL A 197 4.15 9.46 5.42
CA VAL A 197 2.83 8.95 5.83
C VAL A 197 1.88 8.89 4.64
N ILE A 198 1.87 9.93 3.80
CA ILE A 198 1.04 9.93 2.58
C ILE A 198 1.50 8.81 1.63
N GLY A 199 2.81 8.63 1.44
CA GLY A 199 3.38 7.56 0.62
C GLY A 199 2.88 6.17 1.04
N TYR A 200 2.82 5.91 2.35
CA TYR A 200 2.22 4.69 2.88
C TYR A 200 0.73 4.58 2.50
N GLN A 201 -0.06 5.61 2.73
CA GLN A 201 -1.50 5.58 2.42
C GLN A 201 -1.77 5.40 0.92
N VAL A 202 -1.03 6.11 0.06
CA VAL A 202 -1.25 6.03 -1.39
C VAL A 202 -0.75 4.72 -2.02
N SER A 203 -0.02 3.88 -1.28
CA SER A 203 0.26 2.52 -1.74
C SER A 203 -1.03 1.72 -2.03
N TRP A 204 -2.10 2.03 -1.33
CA TRP A 204 -3.45 1.49 -1.58
C TRP A 204 -4.10 1.98 -2.88
N LEU A 205 -3.55 3.03 -3.50
CA LEU A 205 -4.04 3.54 -4.78
C LEU A 205 -3.93 2.50 -5.90
N LEU A 206 -3.00 1.57 -5.81
CA LEU A 206 -2.87 0.49 -6.80
C LEU A 206 -4.04 -0.51 -6.75
N VAL A 207 -4.84 -0.48 -5.68
CA VAL A 207 -5.98 -1.39 -5.45
C VAL A 207 -7.27 -0.64 -5.06
N PHE A 208 -7.38 0.65 -5.41
CA PHE A 208 -8.53 1.49 -5.04
C PHE A 208 -9.90 0.93 -5.47
N GLY A 209 -9.95 0.19 -6.56
CA GLY A 209 -11.17 -0.38 -7.14
C GLY A 209 -11.33 -1.88 -6.92
N ASP A 210 -10.27 -2.59 -6.54
CA ASP A 210 -10.23 -4.06 -6.53
C ASP A 210 -11.21 -4.67 -5.52
N TYR A 211 -11.31 -4.09 -4.34
CA TYR A 211 -12.29 -4.48 -3.34
C TYR A 211 -13.63 -3.77 -3.51
N PRO A 212 -13.66 -2.43 -3.77
CA PRO A 212 -14.93 -1.70 -3.94
C PRO A 212 -15.79 -2.16 -5.11
N ARG A 213 -15.22 -2.76 -6.17
CA ARG A 213 -15.98 -3.19 -7.37
C ARG A 213 -17.08 -4.20 -7.09
N TYR A 214 -17.05 -4.86 -5.94
CA TYR A 214 -18.09 -5.80 -5.50
C TYR A 214 -19.22 -5.13 -4.71
N THR A 215 -19.15 -3.81 -4.48
CA THR A 215 -20.23 -3.03 -3.84
C THR A 215 -21.10 -2.34 -4.90
N ARG A 216 -22.33 -1.95 -4.51
CA ARG A 216 -23.26 -1.23 -5.40
C ARG A 216 -23.21 0.28 -5.24
N SER A 217 -22.80 0.78 -4.07
CA SER A 217 -22.90 2.20 -3.72
C SER A 217 -21.54 2.91 -3.78
N PRO A 218 -21.31 3.78 -4.78
CA PRO A 218 -20.04 4.51 -4.91
C PRO A 218 -19.67 5.36 -3.69
N GLY A 219 -20.64 6.11 -3.14
CA GLY A 219 -20.38 6.97 -1.98
C GLY A 219 -20.11 6.19 -0.70
N LYS A 220 -20.84 5.08 -0.47
CA LYS A 220 -20.58 4.20 0.68
C LYS A 220 -19.25 3.47 0.53
N ALA A 221 -18.84 3.12 -0.70
CA ALA A 221 -17.53 2.54 -0.96
C ALA A 221 -16.40 3.51 -0.59
N ALA A 222 -16.51 4.80 -0.98
CA ALA A 222 -15.56 5.83 -0.60
C ALA A 222 -15.46 5.97 0.93
N ALA A 223 -16.60 6.04 1.63
CA ALA A 223 -16.63 6.14 3.08
C ALA A 223 -16.01 4.91 3.77
N ALA A 224 -16.32 3.69 3.28
CA ALA A 224 -15.78 2.46 3.82
C ALA A 224 -14.25 2.38 3.66
N VAL A 225 -13.72 2.75 2.49
CA VAL A 225 -12.27 2.81 2.23
C VAL A 225 -11.61 3.87 3.10
N PHE A 226 -12.18 5.08 3.17
CA PHE A 226 -11.66 6.16 4.00
C PHE A 226 -11.60 5.75 5.47
N LEU A 227 -12.70 5.29 6.04
CA LEU A 227 -12.76 4.91 7.45
C LEU A 227 -11.88 3.69 7.76
N GLY A 228 -11.86 2.69 6.88
CA GLY A 228 -11.03 1.49 7.06
C GLY A 228 -9.55 1.81 7.13
N LEU A 229 -9.04 2.61 6.20
CA LEU A 229 -7.64 3.03 6.20
C LEU A 229 -7.32 4.04 7.29
N ALA A 230 -8.17 5.08 7.47
CA ALA A 230 -7.88 6.15 8.39
C ALA A 230 -7.89 5.70 9.86
N LEU A 231 -8.92 4.98 10.30
CA LEU A 231 -9.04 4.56 11.70
C LEU A 231 -7.90 3.61 12.10
N THR A 232 -7.58 2.65 11.25
CA THR A 232 -6.51 1.68 11.54
C THR A 232 -5.13 2.33 11.50
N SER A 233 -4.88 3.26 10.57
CA SER A 233 -3.61 3.98 10.50
C SER A 233 -3.46 4.98 11.65
N LEU A 234 -4.52 5.72 12.03
CA LEU A 234 -4.51 6.63 13.18
C LEU A 234 -4.31 5.89 14.50
N TRP A 235 -4.57 4.61 14.54
CA TRP A 235 -4.27 3.76 15.69
C TRP A 235 -2.84 3.19 15.63
N PHE A 236 -2.47 2.51 14.55
CA PHE A 236 -1.22 1.75 14.46
C PHE A 236 0.04 2.60 14.23
N LEU A 237 -0.03 3.71 13.46
CA LEU A 237 1.13 4.56 13.26
C LEU A 237 1.63 5.18 14.58
N PRO A 238 0.78 5.78 15.43
CA PRO A 238 1.21 6.28 16.74
C PRO A 238 1.79 5.18 17.64
N LEU A 239 1.22 3.96 17.62
CA LEU A 239 1.76 2.83 18.38
C LEU A 239 3.18 2.49 17.93
N GLY A 240 3.41 2.42 16.61
CA GLY A 240 4.74 2.17 16.06
C GLY A 240 5.74 3.26 16.45
N PHE A 241 5.33 4.53 16.38
CA PHE A 241 6.15 5.67 16.81
C PHE A 241 6.57 5.56 18.28
N VAL A 242 5.60 5.37 19.19
CA VAL A 242 5.87 5.29 20.63
C VAL A 242 6.69 4.06 20.97
N ALA A 243 6.41 2.92 20.33
CA ALA A 243 7.19 1.69 20.54
C ALA A 243 8.65 1.84 20.11
N ALA A 244 8.90 2.51 18.97
CA ALA A 244 10.26 2.80 18.49
C ALA A 244 11.01 3.77 19.42
N ARG A 245 10.32 4.78 19.96
CA ARG A 245 10.88 5.68 20.98
C ARG A 245 11.26 4.93 22.24
N ALA A 246 10.41 4.05 22.73
CA ALA A 246 10.67 3.23 23.91
C ALA A 246 11.85 2.28 23.70
N ALA A 247 11.98 1.74 22.50
CA ALA A 247 13.06 0.82 22.15
C ALA A 247 14.39 1.52 21.79
N GLY A 248 14.38 2.83 21.50
CA GLY A 248 15.51 3.53 20.90
C GLY A 248 15.89 2.95 19.52
N SER A 249 14.96 2.27 18.83
CA SER A 249 15.20 1.51 17.61
C SER A 249 13.93 1.35 16.81
N THR A 250 14.05 1.38 15.47
CA THR A 250 12.95 1.09 14.55
C THR A 250 12.83 -0.40 14.23
N ASN A 251 13.64 -1.27 14.83
CA ASN A 251 13.55 -2.72 14.68
C ASN A 251 12.33 -3.26 15.43
N PRO A 252 11.38 -3.93 14.74
CA PRO A 252 10.13 -4.38 15.36
C PRO A 252 10.33 -5.35 16.52
N GLY A 253 11.32 -6.23 16.46
CA GLY A 253 11.64 -7.12 17.56
C GLY A 253 12.11 -6.36 18.80
N ALA A 254 12.87 -5.26 18.64
CA ALA A 254 13.26 -4.36 19.73
C ALA A 254 12.05 -3.63 20.31
N MET A 255 11.15 -3.15 19.46
CA MET A 255 9.93 -2.46 19.84
C MET A 255 9.02 -3.32 20.73
N LEU A 256 8.83 -4.59 20.35
CA LEU A 256 8.03 -5.55 21.14
C LEU A 256 8.69 -5.89 22.49
N ALA A 257 10.01 -6.03 22.51
CA ALA A 257 10.74 -6.26 23.74
C ALA A 257 10.64 -5.08 24.71
N ALA A 258 10.77 -3.85 24.21
CA ALA A 258 10.61 -2.63 25.01
C ALA A 258 9.18 -2.45 25.55
N ALA A 259 8.17 -2.96 24.83
CA ALA A 259 6.78 -3.00 25.28
C ALA A 259 6.50 -4.12 26.31
N GLY A 260 7.50 -4.94 26.67
CA GLY A 260 7.33 -6.04 27.63
C GLY A 260 6.58 -7.26 27.11
N ILE A 261 6.35 -7.36 25.79
CA ILE A 261 5.59 -8.44 25.15
C ILE A 261 6.47 -9.29 24.21
N GLY A 262 7.78 -9.25 24.43
CA GLY A 262 8.80 -9.77 23.51
C GLY A 262 8.53 -11.17 22.96
N GLY A 263 8.25 -12.17 23.82
CA GLY A 263 8.05 -13.55 23.38
C GLY A 263 6.77 -13.76 22.57
N LEU A 264 5.62 -13.60 23.20
CA LEU A 264 4.32 -13.79 22.56
C LEU A 264 4.09 -12.78 21.43
N GLY A 265 4.41 -11.51 21.68
CA GLY A 265 4.27 -10.45 20.67
C GLY A 265 5.08 -10.72 19.42
N ALA A 266 6.28 -11.28 19.56
CA ALA A 266 7.14 -11.63 18.42
C ALA A 266 6.54 -12.76 17.58
N VAL A 267 6.00 -13.82 18.19
CA VAL A 267 5.31 -14.91 17.46
C VAL A 267 4.09 -14.35 16.72
N LEU A 268 3.28 -13.55 17.41
CA LEU A 268 2.07 -12.96 16.80
C LEU A 268 2.41 -12.03 15.65
N LEU A 269 3.44 -11.18 15.80
CA LEU A 269 3.91 -10.28 14.75
C LEU A 269 4.44 -11.07 13.55
N ALA A 270 5.25 -12.11 13.78
CA ALA A 270 5.78 -12.94 12.71
C ALA A 270 4.66 -13.63 11.91
N LEU A 271 3.67 -14.21 12.59
CA LEU A 271 2.51 -14.85 11.95
C LEU A 271 1.71 -13.84 11.14
N ALA A 272 1.41 -12.69 11.72
CA ALA A 272 0.64 -11.64 11.07
C ALA A 272 1.36 -11.08 9.82
N THR A 273 2.67 -10.89 9.92
CA THR A 273 3.49 -10.40 8.80
C THR A 273 3.63 -11.45 7.70
N LEU A 274 3.71 -12.72 8.09
CA LEU A 274 3.75 -13.84 7.15
C LEU A 274 2.46 -13.89 6.30
N THR A 275 1.29 -13.69 6.93
CA THR A 275 0.00 -13.68 6.20
C THR A 275 -0.12 -12.48 5.27
N THR A 276 0.40 -11.31 5.66
CA THR A 276 0.48 -10.15 4.75
C THR A 276 1.30 -10.48 3.50
N ASN A 277 2.37 -11.26 3.64
CA ASN A 277 3.16 -11.70 2.49
C ASN A 277 2.42 -12.68 1.57
N PHE A 278 1.49 -13.47 2.09
CA PHE A 278 0.63 -14.29 1.23
C PHE A 278 -0.16 -13.41 0.26
N VAL A 279 -0.74 -12.31 0.76
CA VAL A 279 -1.47 -11.35 -0.07
C VAL A 279 -0.55 -10.68 -1.09
N ASN A 280 0.63 -10.20 -0.68
CA ASN A 280 1.58 -9.54 -1.57
C ASN A 280 2.05 -10.46 -2.71
N ILE A 281 2.40 -11.71 -2.41
CA ILE A 281 2.82 -12.70 -3.42
C ILE A 281 1.65 -13.00 -4.38
N TYR A 282 0.44 -13.18 -3.83
CA TYR A 282 -0.74 -13.47 -4.62
C TYR A 282 -1.11 -12.30 -5.55
N MET A 283 -1.13 -11.07 -5.03
CA MET A 283 -1.41 -9.86 -5.82
C MET A 283 -0.36 -9.62 -6.90
N SER A 284 0.92 -9.90 -6.61
CA SER A 284 2.00 -9.83 -7.60
C SER A 284 1.82 -10.86 -8.71
N ALA A 285 1.39 -12.08 -8.39
CA ALA A 285 1.11 -13.11 -9.39
C ALA A 285 -0.04 -12.69 -10.32
N LEU A 286 -1.06 -12.03 -9.78
CA LEU A 286 -2.18 -11.47 -10.57
C LEU A 286 -1.72 -10.30 -11.45
N ALA A 287 -0.94 -9.37 -10.90
CA ALA A 287 -0.37 -8.26 -11.66
C ALA A 287 0.49 -8.79 -12.82
N TRP A 288 1.32 -9.79 -12.57
CA TRP A 288 2.10 -10.46 -13.62
C TRP A 288 1.23 -11.12 -14.68
N LYS A 289 0.18 -11.82 -14.26
CA LYS A 289 -0.77 -12.46 -15.19
C LYS A 289 -1.51 -11.43 -16.05
N SER A 290 -1.75 -10.22 -15.55
CA SER A 290 -2.33 -9.12 -16.35
C SER A 290 -1.40 -8.63 -17.45
N LEU A 291 -0.09 -8.75 -17.24
CA LEU A 291 0.95 -8.39 -18.24
C LEU A 291 1.26 -9.55 -19.19
N VAL A 292 1.24 -10.77 -18.65
CA VAL A 292 1.57 -12.01 -19.40
C VAL A 292 0.47 -13.05 -19.17
N PRO A 293 -0.64 -12.99 -19.92
CA PRO A 293 -1.80 -13.89 -19.72
C PRO A 293 -1.48 -15.38 -19.79
N ALA A 294 -0.46 -15.77 -20.56
CA ALA A 294 0.00 -17.14 -20.70
C ALA A 294 0.86 -17.65 -19.52
N ALA A 295 1.15 -16.79 -18.51
CA ALA A 295 1.97 -17.18 -17.36
C ALA A 295 1.30 -18.27 -16.55
N ARG A 296 2.09 -19.27 -16.15
CA ARG A 296 1.64 -20.38 -15.28
C ARG A 296 1.58 -19.87 -13.83
N ASP A 297 0.41 -19.93 -13.20
CA ASP A 297 0.16 -19.38 -11.85
C ASP A 297 1.19 -19.89 -10.82
N ARG A 298 1.44 -21.20 -10.80
CA ARG A 298 2.37 -21.81 -9.85
C ARG A 298 3.83 -21.36 -10.05
N ALA A 299 4.27 -21.24 -11.31
CA ALA A 299 5.61 -20.74 -11.63
C ALA A 299 5.76 -19.29 -11.24
N SER A 300 4.74 -18.46 -11.52
CA SER A 300 4.71 -17.03 -11.13
C SER A 300 4.83 -16.85 -9.62
N VAL A 301 4.03 -17.60 -8.83
CA VAL A 301 4.07 -17.56 -7.36
C VAL A 301 5.47 -17.91 -6.84
N TRP A 302 6.09 -18.99 -7.35
CA TRP A 302 7.43 -19.38 -6.92
C TRP A 302 8.49 -18.37 -7.34
N THR A 303 8.44 -17.84 -8.55
CA THR A 303 9.40 -16.81 -9.01
C THR A 303 9.31 -15.57 -8.14
N ILE A 304 8.09 -15.08 -7.89
CA ILE A 304 7.84 -13.88 -7.07
C ILE A 304 8.32 -14.11 -5.63
N GLY A 305 7.92 -15.22 -5.03
CA GLY A 305 8.29 -15.53 -3.67
C GLY A 305 9.79 -15.71 -3.47
N LEU A 306 10.47 -16.42 -4.39
CA LEU A 306 11.92 -16.61 -4.36
C LEU A 306 12.68 -15.29 -4.53
N VAL A 307 12.27 -14.44 -5.47
CA VAL A 307 12.88 -13.11 -5.66
C VAL A 307 12.67 -12.25 -4.41
N GLY A 308 11.46 -12.21 -3.85
CA GLY A 308 11.18 -11.49 -2.62
C GLY A 308 11.96 -12.00 -1.41
N ALA A 309 12.09 -13.33 -1.27
CA ALA A 309 12.92 -13.96 -0.24
C ALA A 309 14.41 -13.64 -0.42
N ALA A 310 14.92 -13.68 -1.65
CA ALA A 310 16.30 -13.30 -1.95
C ALA A 310 16.58 -11.82 -1.66
N LEU A 311 15.65 -10.94 -2.00
CA LEU A 311 15.75 -9.50 -1.71
C LEU A 311 15.79 -9.22 -0.20
N SER A 312 15.14 -10.05 0.62
CA SER A 312 15.16 -9.90 2.09
C SER A 312 16.53 -10.22 2.72
N LEU A 313 17.46 -10.82 1.98
CA LEU A 313 18.83 -11.04 2.43
C LEU A 313 19.67 -9.75 2.45
N PHE A 314 19.29 -8.73 1.68
CA PHE A 314 19.98 -7.44 1.72
C PHE A 314 19.67 -6.71 3.03
N SER A 315 20.69 -6.08 3.61
CA SER A 315 20.56 -5.24 4.79
C SER A 315 19.99 -3.87 4.44
N GLY A 316 19.43 -3.18 5.44
CA GLY A 316 19.02 -1.78 5.30
C GLY A 316 17.58 -1.57 4.85
N TRP A 317 16.73 -2.60 4.78
CA TRP A 317 15.32 -2.44 4.43
C TRP A 317 14.54 -1.57 5.42
N LEU A 318 14.79 -1.74 6.72
CA LEU A 318 14.09 -0.97 7.76
C LEU A 318 14.62 0.45 7.86
N GLU A 319 15.92 0.64 7.69
CA GLU A 319 16.59 1.96 7.68
C GLU A 319 16.12 2.81 6.49
N ARG A 320 15.92 2.18 5.33
CA ARG A 320 15.45 2.84 4.09
C ARG A 320 13.94 2.80 3.91
N TYR A 321 13.20 2.37 4.93
CA TYR A 321 11.75 2.25 4.82
C TYR A 321 11.06 3.58 4.47
N ALA A 322 11.50 4.68 5.09
CA ALA A 322 10.98 6.01 4.78
C ALA A 322 11.23 6.41 3.32
N ASP A 323 12.41 6.11 2.76
CA ASP A 323 12.72 6.38 1.36
C ASP A 323 11.85 5.56 0.41
N PHE A 324 11.54 4.32 0.78
CA PHE A 324 10.59 3.50 0.03
C PHE A 324 9.18 4.11 0.03
N MET A 325 8.70 4.65 1.16
CA MET A 325 7.41 5.37 1.22
C MET A 325 7.42 6.63 0.35
N LEU A 326 8.51 7.38 0.36
CA LEU A 326 8.67 8.56 -0.52
C LEU A 326 8.69 8.18 -2.00
N LEU A 327 9.33 7.07 -2.36
CA LEU A 327 9.30 6.55 -3.73
C LEU A 327 7.86 6.20 -4.16
N LEU A 328 7.11 5.51 -3.32
CA LEU A 328 5.69 5.20 -3.57
C LEU A 328 4.87 6.47 -3.75
N GLY A 329 5.06 7.47 -2.88
CA GLY A 329 4.42 8.78 -3.01
C GLY A 329 4.69 9.42 -4.37
N GLY A 330 5.97 9.47 -4.79
CA GLY A 330 6.39 10.06 -6.05
C GLY A 330 5.84 9.37 -7.30
N LEU A 331 5.62 8.06 -7.24
CA LEU A 331 5.07 7.29 -8.35
C LEU A 331 3.53 7.34 -8.38
N LEU A 332 2.86 7.29 -7.22
CA LEU A 332 1.43 7.01 -7.14
C LEU A 332 0.57 8.25 -6.93
N VAL A 333 1.05 9.28 -6.22
CA VAL A 333 0.30 10.54 -6.09
C VAL A 333 -0.03 11.15 -7.46
N PRO A 334 0.92 11.21 -8.42
CA PRO A 334 0.61 11.70 -9.76
C PRO A 334 -0.43 10.85 -10.50
N VAL A 335 -0.39 9.52 -10.37
CA VAL A 335 -1.43 8.65 -10.93
C VAL A 335 -2.81 9.05 -10.39
N GLY A 336 -2.91 9.28 -9.06
CA GLY A 336 -4.13 9.78 -8.44
C GLY A 336 -4.59 11.12 -9.05
N GLY A 337 -3.68 12.06 -9.26
CA GLY A 337 -3.95 13.35 -9.91
C GLY A 337 -4.51 13.21 -11.34
N VAL A 338 -3.90 12.34 -12.13
CA VAL A 338 -4.37 12.01 -13.50
C VAL A 338 -5.79 11.44 -13.46
N LEU A 339 -6.06 10.47 -12.60
CA LEU A 339 -7.38 9.84 -12.48
C LEU A 339 -8.43 10.83 -11.99
N LEU A 340 -8.09 11.71 -11.04
CA LEU A 340 -8.99 12.77 -10.57
C LEU A 340 -9.34 13.74 -11.70
N ALA A 341 -8.36 14.16 -12.49
CA ALA A 341 -8.60 15.03 -13.64
C ALA A 341 -9.55 14.38 -14.65
N HIS A 342 -9.27 13.14 -15.05
CA HIS A 342 -10.02 12.42 -16.06
C HIS A 342 -11.47 12.13 -15.62
N PHE A 343 -11.64 11.48 -14.46
CA PHE A 343 -12.96 10.96 -14.04
C PHE A 343 -13.84 11.99 -13.32
N PHE A 344 -13.26 12.94 -12.58
CA PHE A 344 -14.05 13.82 -11.70
C PHE A 344 -14.07 15.26 -12.16
N LEU A 345 -13.00 15.83 -12.73
CA LEU A 345 -13.01 17.17 -13.28
C LEU A 345 -13.58 17.22 -14.70
N LEU A 346 -13.08 16.37 -15.57
CA LEU A 346 -13.52 16.31 -16.97
C LEU A 346 -14.74 15.42 -17.17
N ARG A 347 -15.02 14.54 -16.20
CA ARG A 347 -16.15 13.61 -16.20
C ARG A 347 -16.27 12.86 -17.53
N ARG A 348 -15.13 12.35 -18.03
CA ARG A 348 -15.09 11.62 -19.29
C ARG A 348 -15.92 10.34 -19.17
N PRO A 349 -16.86 10.11 -20.09
CA PRO A 349 -17.56 8.82 -20.16
C PRO A 349 -16.56 7.73 -20.54
N VAL A 350 -16.69 6.57 -19.90
CA VAL A 350 -15.83 5.42 -20.16
C VAL A 350 -16.72 4.22 -20.41
N ALA A 351 -16.67 3.68 -21.62
CA ALA A 351 -17.25 2.38 -21.92
C ALA A 351 -16.26 1.30 -21.44
N VAL A 352 -16.72 0.39 -20.60
CA VAL A 352 -15.85 -0.64 -20.03
C VAL A 352 -15.24 -1.54 -21.10
N ALA A 353 -15.97 -1.79 -22.19
CA ALA A 353 -15.47 -2.55 -23.33
C ALA A 353 -14.21 -1.93 -23.96
N ASP A 354 -14.12 -0.59 -23.98
CA ASP A 354 -12.98 0.13 -24.55
C ASP A 354 -11.68 -0.07 -23.77
N LEU A 355 -11.79 -0.44 -22.49
CA LEU A 355 -10.63 -0.71 -21.62
C LEU A 355 -9.92 -2.02 -21.96
N TYR A 356 -10.58 -2.90 -22.72
CA TYR A 356 -10.06 -4.20 -23.15
C TYR A 356 -9.79 -4.29 -24.63
N ALA A 357 -10.34 -3.36 -25.43
CA ALA A 357 -10.25 -3.40 -26.88
C ALA A 357 -8.82 -3.03 -27.35
N GLU A 358 -8.19 -3.92 -28.10
CA GLU A 358 -6.86 -3.67 -28.69
C GLU A 358 -6.89 -2.54 -29.74
N ASP A 359 -8.02 -2.36 -30.41
CA ASP A 359 -8.25 -1.30 -31.41
C ASP A 359 -9.12 -0.15 -30.87
N GLY A 360 -9.34 -0.09 -29.57
CA GLY A 360 -10.18 0.89 -28.88
C GLY A 360 -9.50 2.24 -28.62
N PRO A 361 -10.23 3.19 -28.04
CA PRO A 361 -9.68 4.50 -27.66
C PRO A 361 -8.44 4.42 -26.76
N ALA A 362 -8.36 3.40 -25.89
CA ALA A 362 -7.25 3.19 -24.97
C ALA A 362 -5.96 2.70 -25.65
N SER A 363 -6.04 2.22 -26.91
CA SER A 363 -4.89 1.76 -27.68
C SER A 363 -4.34 2.79 -28.69
N ARG A 364 -4.98 3.98 -28.78
CA ARG A 364 -4.48 5.08 -29.61
C ARG A 364 -3.07 5.51 -29.19
N HIS A 365 -2.35 6.11 -30.10
CA HIS A 365 -0.95 6.57 -29.89
C HIS A 365 -0.03 5.45 -29.35
N GLY A 366 -0.16 4.26 -29.91
CA GLY A 366 0.63 3.10 -29.49
C GLY A 366 0.26 2.58 -28.09
N GLY A 367 -0.98 2.83 -27.66
CA GLY A 367 -1.51 2.37 -26.37
C GLY A 367 -1.21 3.29 -25.19
N PHE A 368 -0.79 4.54 -25.44
CA PHE A 368 -0.57 5.56 -24.41
C PHE A 368 -1.57 6.70 -24.57
N ALA A 369 -2.25 7.09 -23.51
CA ALA A 369 -3.02 8.32 -23.45
C ALA A 369 -2.09 9.49 -23.13
N ILE A 370 -1.67 10.23 -24.15
CA ILE A 370 -0.66 11.29 -24.03
C ILE A 370 -0.95 12.28 -22.90
N PRO A 371 -2.19 12.83 -22.73
CA PRO A 371 -2.46 13.75 -21.64
C PRO A 371 -2.21 13.17 -20.27
N GLY A 372 -2.66 11.95 -20.02
CA GLY A 372 -2.45 11.27 -18.75
C GLY A 372 -0.98 10.93 -18.50
N MET A 373 -0.26 10.47 -19.53
CA MET A 373 1.17 10.17 -19.41
C MET A 373 2.00 11.42 -19.15
N CYS A 374 1.71 12.53 -19.85
CA CYS A 374 2.36 13.83 -19.58
C CYS A 374 2.03 14.33 -18.16
N GLY A 375 0.78 14.21 -17.73
CA GLY A 375 0.37 14.56 -16.38
C GLY A 375 1.11 13.74 -15.33
N TRP A 376 1.20 12.42 -15.53
CA TRP A 376 1.95 11.53 -14.64
C TRP A 376 3.44 11.90 -14.58
N ALA A 377 4.07 12.08 -15.72
CA ALA A 377 5.49 12.48 -15.80
C ALA A 377 5.74 13.85 -15.13
N ALA A 378 4.90 14.86 -15.40
CA ALA A 378 4.98 16.18 -14.79
C ALA A 378 4.80 16.11 -13.26
N GLY A 379 3.85 15.34 -12.78
CA GLY A 379 3.63 15.15 -11.36
C GLY A 379 4.79 14.41 -10.68
N ALA A 380 5.31 13.34 -11.28
CA ALA A 380 6.49 12.63 -10.76
C ALA A 380 7.71 13.55 -10.72
N ALA A 381 7.96 14.30 -11.78
CA ALA A 381 9.04 15.29 -11.81
C ALA A 381 8.86 16.34 -10.70
N ALA A 382 7.67 16.90 -10.53
CA ALA A 382 7.38 17.86 -9.47
C ALA A 382 7.62 17.27 -8.07
N TYR A 383 7.27 16.00 -7.85
CA TYR A 383 7.52 15.32 -6.58
C TYR A 383 9.00 15.27 -6.24
N PHE A 384 9.80 14.72 -7.15
CA PHE A 384 11.23 14.50 -6.89
C PHE A 384 12.04 15.80 -6.90
N LEU A 385 11.65 16.79 -7.70
CA LEU A 385 12.29 18.12 -7.72
C LEU A 385 11.98 18.93 -6.45
N ALA A 386 10.82 18.72 -5.83
CA ALA A 386 10.47 19.38 -4.57
C ALA A 386 11.39 18.97 -3.41
N GLY A 387 11.97 17.78 -3.42
CA GLY A 387 12.96 17.32 -2.45
C GLY A 387 12.46 17.44 -0.99
N SER A 388 13.18 18.26 -0.19
CA SER A 388 12.85 18.46 1.23
C SER A 388 11.68 19.42 1.48
N THR A 389 11.20 20.14 0.46
CA THR A 389 10.10 21.11 0.59
C THR A 389 8.71 20.49 0.50
N GLY A 390 8.63 19.17 0.22
CA GLY A 390 7.38 18.41 0.17
C GLY A 390 6.89 18.17 -1.25
N GLY A 391 6.80 16.89 -1.64
CA GLY A 391 6.51 16.49 -3.01
C GLY A 391 5.04 16.23 -3.30
N THR A 392 4.24 15.84 -2.31
CA THR A 392 2.86 15.36 -2.53
C THR A 392 1.96 16.40 -3.20
N LEU A 393 1.90 17.62 -2.66
CA LEU A 393 1.01 18.65 -3.20
C LEU A 393 1.43 19.14 -4.58
N PRO A 394 2.71 19.49 -4.83
CA PRO A 394 3.20 19.82 -6.18
C PRO A 394 2.92 18.70 -7.20
N ALA A 395 3.15 17.45 -6.82
CA ALA A 395 2.92 16.29 -7.68
C ALA A 395 1.45 16.14 -8.08
N LEU A 396 0.56 16.20 -7.09
CA LEU A 396 -0.89 16.08 -7.31
C LEU A 396 -1.39 17.18 -8.23
N LEU A 397 -1.01 18.43 -7.95
CA LEU A 397 -1.44 19.61 -8.72
C LEU A 397 -0.86 19.58 -10.14
N ALA A 398 0.43 19.29 -10.31
CA ALA A 398 1.06 19.21 -11.63
C ALA A 398 0.39 18.12 -12.49
N ALA A 399 0.20 16.92 -11.95
CA ALA A 399 -0.46 15.84 -12.66
C ALA A 399 -1.89 16.19 -13.07
N LEU A 400 -2.65 16.77 -12.15
CA LEU A 400 -4.03 17.16 -12.37
C LEU A 400 -4.16 18.27 -13.42
N VAL A 401 -3.37 19.36 -13.29
CA VAL A 401 -3.44 20.54 -14.18
C VAL A 401 -2.96 20.18 -15.58
N VAL A 402 -1.85 19.45 -15.71
CA VAL A 402 -1.33 19.05 -17.01
C VAL A 402 -2.30 18.11 -17.73
N THR A 403 -2.81 17.10 -17.03
CA THR A 403 -3.82 16.18 -17.63
C THR A 403 -5.06 16.95 -18.06
N TRP A 404 -5.62 17.76 -17.17
CA TRP A 404 -6.82 18.55 -17.45
C TRP A 404 -6.63 19.52 -18.61
N GLY A 405 -5.51 20.25 -18.65
CA GLY A 405 -5.20 21.21 -19.72
C GLY A 405 -5.05 20.54 -21.06
N LEU A 406 -4.27 19.44 -21.14
CA LEU A 406 -4.05 18.72 -22.38
C LEU A 406 -5.32 18.01 -22.89
N GLU A 407 -6.12 17.38 -22.01
CA GLU A 407 -7.36 16.76 -22.43
C GLU A 407 -8.42 17.76 -22.93
N ARG A 408 -8.37 19.03 -22.46
CA ARG A 408 -9.24 20.09 -22.95
C ARG A 408 -8.81 20.65 -24.31
N SER A 409 -7.51 20.73 -24.54
CA SER A 409 -6.94 21.30 -25.78
C SER A 409 -7.01 20.32 -26.96
N LEU A 410 -7.11 19.01 -26.69
CA LEU A 410 -7.25 18.02 -27.73
C LEU A 410 -8.70 17.96 -28.24
N PRO A 411 -8.92 17.90 -29.58
CA PRO A 411 -10.25 17.81 -30.14
C PRO A 411 -10.98 16.58 -29.57
N ARG A 412 -12.25 16.76 -29.22
CA ARG A 412 -13.15 15.67 -28.87
C ARG A 412 -13.41 14.86 -30.14
N HIS A 413 -12.59 13.84 -30.38
CA HIS A 413 -12.96 12.88 -31.40
C HIS A 413 -14.11 12.04 -30.86
N ALA A 414 -15.27 12.22 -31.48
CA ALA A 414 -16.49 11.45 -31.32
C ALA A 414 -16.24 9.95 -31.56
#